data_5ef64e13a35eb4f05b75be062d524652
#
_entry.id   5ef64e13a35eb4f05b75be062d524652
#
_cell.length_a   1.000
_cell.length_b   1.000
_cell.length_c   1.000
_cell.angle_alpha   90.00
_cell.angle_beta   90.00
_cell.angle_gamma   90.00
#
_symmetry.space_group_name_H-M   'P 1'
#
loop_
_entity.id
_entity.type
_entity.pdbx_description
1 polymer ?
#
loop_
_entity_poly.entity_id
_entity_poly.type
_entity_poly.pdbx_seq_one_letter_code
_entity_poly.pdbx_strand_id
1 'polypeptide(L)'
;MGFKRGDVHLVNFNSSKGTEAGKIRPAVILQCDDLNDADHPSTIVLPLTTQVHANAQPLRFNLAAREALNQSSDVMIDQPRAIDNQRITSEPLTSLSELEIATIERYMKTLLGFEQWVS
;
A
#
# COMPACT_ATOMS: atom_id res chain seq x y z
N MET A 1 -3.83 -9.23 -16.83
CA MET A 1 -3.69 -7.81 -16.50
C MET A 1 -2.73 -7.66 -15.34
N GLY A 2 -1.58 -7.09 -15.58
CA GLY A 2 -0.58 -6.93 -14.53
C GLY A 2 -0.77 -5.65 -13.76
N PHE A 3 -0.65 -5.73 -12.44
CA PHE A 3 -0.48 -4.55 -11.60
C PHE A 3 1.00 -4.23 -11.57
N LYS A 4 1.35 -2.98 -11.32
CA LYS A 4 2.75 -2.57 -11.25
C LYS A 4 3.11 -2.18 -9.83
N ARG A 5 4.26 -2.68 -9.37
CA ARG A 5 4.79 -2.33 -8.07
C ARG A 5 4.96 -0.81 -7.96
N GLY A 6 4.46 -0.24 -6.88
CA GLY A 6 4.50 1.20 -6.64
C GLY A 6 3.28 1.96 -7.14
N ASP A 7 2.39 1.34 -7.91
CA ASP A 7 1.13 1.98 -8.28
C ASP A 7 0.17 1.95 -7.10
N VAL A 8 -0.68 2.98 -7.03
CA VAL A 8 -1.72 3.11 -6.01
C VAL A 8 -3.06 2.87 -6.67
N HIS A 9 -3.82 1.91 -6.15
CA HIS A 9 -5.16 1.57 -6.65
C HIS A 9 -6.16 1.63 -5.50
N LEU A 10 -7.43 1.81 -5.82
CA LEU A 10 -8.49 1.57 -4.84
C LEU A 10 -8.64 0.07 -4.63
N VAL A 11 -8.74 -0.32 -3.37
CA VAL A 11 -8.87 -1.72 -2.96
C VAL A 11 -10.04 -1.84 -2.01
N ASN A 12 -10.86 -2.85 -2.26
CA ASN A 12 -11.97 -3.18 -1.39
C ASN A 12 -11.49 -4.11 -0.28
N PHE A 13 -11.30 -3.53 0.91
CA PHE A 13 -10.90 -4.28 2.10
C PHE A 13 -12.09 -4.78 2.90
N ASN A 14 -13.29 -4.73 2.33
CA ASN A 14 -14.50 -5.17 3.04
C ASN A 14 -14.38 -6.64 3.43
N SER A 15 -14.64 -6.91 4.70
CA SER A 15 -14.73 -8.26 5.20
C SER A 15 -16.06 -8.86 4.76
N SER A 16 -16.03 -10.14 4.37
CA SER A 16 -17.26 -10.88 4.13
C SER A 16 -17.89 -11.37 5.44
N LYS A 17 -17.28 -11.08 6.59
CA LYS A 17 -17.75 -11.56 7.89
C LYS A 17 -18.24 -10.42 8.74
N GLY A 18 -19.38 -10.64 9.42
CA GLY A 18 -19.89 -9.76 10.44
C GLY A 18 -20.55 -8.50 9.91
N THR A 19 -20.79 -7.58 10.82
CA THR A 19 -21.51 -6.35 10.55
C THR A 19 -20.57 -5.17 10.27
N GLU A 20 -19.26 -5.38 10.34
CA GLU A 20 -18.33 -4.32 10.05
C GLU A 20 -18.38 -3.98 8.58
N ALA A 21 -18.71 -2.74 8.30
CA ALA A 21 -18.56 -2.19 6.96
C ALA A 21 -17.07 -2.04 6.71
N GLY A 22 -16.50 -2.93 5.95
CA GLY A 22 -15.13 -2.76 5.49
C GLY A 22 -15.03 -1.48 4.68
N LYS A 23 -13.81 -1.09 4.35
CA LYS A 23 -13.57 0.16 3.65
C LYS A 23 -12.94 -0.08 2.29
N ILE A 24 -13.30 0.76 1.34
CA ILE A 24 -12.57 0.90 0.10
C ILE A 24 -11.52 1.99 0.35
N ARG A 25 -10.25 1.66 0.18
CA ARG A 25 -9.12 2.57 0.43
C ARG A 25 -8.13 2.51 -0.70
N PRO A 26 -7.39 3.59 -0.93
CA PRO A 26 -6.19 3.47 -1.75
C PRO A 26 -5.18 2.54 -1.09
N ALA A 27 -4.42 1.84 -1.91
CA ALA A 27 -3.34 0.98 -1.43
C ALA A 27 -2.22 0.94 -2.46
N VAL A 28 -0.98 0.86 -1.96
CA VAL A 28 0.20 0.74 -2.81
C VAL A 28 0.45 -0.72 -3.11
N ILE A 29 0.68 -1.05 -4.38
CA ILE A 29 1.11 -2.39 -4.80
C ILE A 29 2.56 -2.57 -4.34
N LEU A 30 2.76 -3.47 -3.40
CA LEU A 30 4.09 -3.77 -2.86
C LEU A 30 4.73 -4.99 -3.52
N GLN A 31 3.92 -5.91 -4.00
CA GLN A 31 4.36 -7.17 -4.58
C GLN A 31 5.25 -6.94 -5.80
N CYS A 32 6.27 -7.79 -5.97
CA CYS A 32 7.19 -7.67 -7.09
C CYS A 32 6.51 -7.88 -8.44
N ASP A 33 7.04 -7.22 -9.46
CA ASP A 33 6.45 -7.29 -10.79
C ASP A 33 6.56 -8.66 -11.44
N ASP A 34 7.52 -9.48 -11.04
CA ASP A 34 7.61 -10.85 -11.56
C ASP A 34 6.34 -11.64 -11.24
N LEU A 35 5.81 -11.51 -10.03
CA LEU A 35 4.55 -12.14 -9.67
C LEU A 35 3.36 -11.43 -10.31
N ASN A 36 3.39 -10.10 -10.35
CA ASN A 36 2.32 -9.33 -10.97
C ASN A 36 2.15 -9.69 -12.45
N ASP A 37 3.27 -9.80 -13.16
CA ASP A 37 3.26 -10.12 -14.59
C ASP A 37 2.88 -11.57 -14.86
N ALA A 38 3.08 -12.45 -13.89
CA ALA A 38 2.69 -13.86 -14.00
C ALA A 38 1.23 -14.11 -13.61
N ASP A 39 0.46 -13.04 -13.40
CA ASP A 39 -0.96 -13.12 -13.00
C ASP A 39 -1.18 -13.92 -11.73
N HIS A 40 -0.26 -13.75 -10.77
CA HIS A 40 -0.45 -14.36 -9.44
C HIS A 40 -1.81 -13.93 -8.89
N PRO A 41 -2.63 -14.85 -8.35
CA PRO A 41 -4.03 -14.56 -8.02
C PRO A 41 -4.23 -13.59 -6.86
N SER A 42 -3.22 -13.38 -6.04
CA SER A 42 -3.26 -12.41 -4.94
C SER A 42 -2.14 -11.40 -5.07
N THR A 43 -2.32 -10.26 -4.44
CA THR A 43 -1.36 -9.16 -4.50
C THR A 43 -1.11 -8.62 -3.10
N ILE A 44 0.17 -8.44 -2.74
CA ILE A 44 0.54 -7.82 -1.47
C ILE A 44 0.50 -6.32 -1.63
N VAL A 45 -0.25 -5.67 -0.75
CA VAL A 45 -0.47 -4.21 -0.79
C VAL A 45 -0.25 -3.60 0.59
N LEU A 46 -0.01 -2.28 0.62
CA LEU A 46 -0.01 -1.47 1.84
C LEU A 46 -1.17 -0.49 1.76
N PRO A 47 -2.14 -0.56 2.70
CA PRO A 47 -3.25 0.38 2.69
C PRO A 47 -2.82 1.79 3.06
N LEU A 48 -3.56 2.77 2.53
CA LEU A 48 -3.40 4.17 2.90
C LEU A 48 -4.55 4.60 3.81
N THR A 49 -4.27 5.58 4.67
CA THR A 49 -5.29 6.19 5.51
C THR A 49 -5.18 7.71 5.44
N THR A 50 -6.33 8.40 5.46
CA THR A 50 -6.35 9.86 5.54
C THR A 50 -6.12 10.37 6.97
N GLN A 51 -6.09 9.49 7.95
CA GLN A 51 -5.71 9.84 9.32
C GLN A 51 -4.19 9.89 9.41
N VAL A 52 -3.63 11.06 9.20
CA VAL A 52 -2.19 11.26 9.12
C VAL A 52 -1.61 11.44 10.51
N HIS A 53 -0.52 10.73 10.81
CA HIS A 53 0.21 10.84 12.07
C HIS A 53 1.65 11.29 11.80
N ALA A 54 1.98 12.49 12.27
CA ALA A 54 3.33 13.02 12.13
C ALA A 54 4.32 12.22 12.97
N ASN A 55 5.55 12.15 12.48
CA ASN A 55 6.69 11.55 13.22
C ASN A 55 6.47 10.08 13.61
N ALA A 56 5.78 9.34 12.77
CA ALA A 56 5.46 7.94 13.04
C ALA A 56 6.35 6.96 12.27
N GLN A 57 7.44 7.43 11.66
CA GLN A 57 8.37 6.54 10.96
C GLN A 57 8.99 5.53 11.94
N PRO A 58 9.19 4.29 11.54
CA PRO A 58 8.95 3.70 10.22
C PRO A 58 7.56 3.11 10.02
N LEU A 59 6.60 3.39 10.91
CA LEU A 59 5.25 2.80 10.82
C LEU A 59 4.40 3.45 9.75
N ARG A 60 4.71 4.69 9.39
CA ARG A 60 3.94 5.47 8.42
C ARG A 60 4.86 6.18 7.45
N PHE A 61 4.39 6.30 6.22
CA PHE A 61 5.04 7.13 5.20
C PHE A 61 3.99 8.08 4.64
N ASN A 62 4.19 9.39 4.81
CA ASN A 62 3.23 10.38 4.31
C ASN A 62 3.37 10.58 2.81
N LEU A 63 2.24 10.55 2.13
CA LEU A 63 2.15 10.76 0.69
C LEU A 63 1.19 11.92 0.45
N ALA A 64 1.71 13.00 -0.13
CA ALA A 64 0.90 14.17 -0.44
C ALA A 64 -0.13 13.84 -1.53
N ALA A 65 -1.26 14.54 -1.48
CA ALA A 65 -2.26 14.45 -2.54
C ALA A 65 -1.63 14.79 -3.88
N ARG A 66 -1.97 14.00 -4.89
CA ARG A 66 -1.47 14.19 -6.25
C ARG A 66 -2.29 13.35 -7.23
N GLU A 67 -2.42 13.85 -8.44
CA GLU A 67 -3.18 13.18 -9.50
C GLU A 67 -4.56 12.76 -8.99
N ALA A 68 -4.97 11.50 -9.14
CA ALA A 68 -6.26 11.03 -8.67
C ALA A 68 -6.29 10.68 -7.17
N LEU A 69 -5.16 10.74 -6.48
CA LEU A 69 -5.11 10.64 -5.03
C LEU A 69 -5.45 12.01 -4.44
N ASN A 70 -6.70 12.19 -4.04
CA ASN A 70 -7.27 13.50 -3.73
C ASN A 70 -6.85 14.08 -2.38
N GLN A 71 -6.37 13.25 -1.46
CA GLN A 71 -6.04 13.67 -0.09
C GLN A 71 -4.68 13.18 0.31
N SER A 72 -3.97 14.01 1.08
CA SER A 72 -2.76 13.57 1.75
C SER A 72 -3.08 12.36 2.63
N SER A 73 -2.25 11.34 2.55
CA SER A 73 -2.50 10.06 3.20
C SER A 73 -1.22 9.50 3.78
N ASP A 74 -1.36 8.67 4.81
CA ASP A 74 -0.25 7.85 5.29
C ASP A 74 -0.33 6.46 4.71
N VAL A 75 0.77 5.97 4.18
CA VAL A 75 0.95 4.56 3.86
C VAL A 75 1.20 3.83 5.17
N MET A 76 0.36 2.84 5.47
CA MET A 76 0.44 2.08 6.72
C MET A 76 1.43 0.93 6.54
N ILE A 77 2.69 1.20 6.87
CA ILE A 77 3.80 0.27 6.64
C ILE A 77 3.64 -1.01 7.46
N ASP A 78 3.00 -0.91 8.62
CA ASP A 78 2.82 -2.05 9.54
C ASP A 78 1.59 -2.90 9.20
N GLN A 79 0.93 -2.64 8.08
CA GLN A 79 -0.27 -3.39 7.71
C GLN A 79 -0.21 -3.96 6.28
N PRO A 80 0.87 -4.67 5.91
CA PRO A 80 0.87 -5.33 4.61
C PRO A 80 -0.20 -6.42 4.58
N ARG A 81 -0.90 -6.50 3.46
CA ARG A 81 -1.97 -7.49 3.29
C ARG A 81 -1.87 -8.12 1.91
N ALA A 82 -2.07 -9.43 1.88
CA ALA A 82 -2.30 -10.13 0.62
C ALA A 82 -3.80 -10.15 0.36
N ILE A 83 -4.19 -9.65 -0.78
CA ILE A 83 -5.60 -9.56 -1.17
C ILE A 83 -5.82 -10.27 -2.49
N ASP A 84 -7.03 -10.76 -2.70
CA ASP A 84 -7.43 -11.29 -4.00
C ASP A 84 -7.41 -10.15 -5.02
N ASN A 85 -6.91 -10.41 -6.23
CA ASN A 85 -6.80 -9.39 -7.27
C ASN A 85 -8.15 -8.77 -7.62
N GLN A 86 -9.25 -9.49 -7.44
CA GLN A 86 -10.59 -8.96 -7.70
C GLN A 86 -10.98 -7.84 -6.75
N ARG A 87 -10.28 -7.69 -5.63
CA ARG A 87 -10.51 -6.59 -4.69
C ARG A 87 -9.90 -5.27 -5.16
N ILE A 88 -9.04 -5.30 -6.17
CA ILE A 88 -8.48 -4.09 -6.77
C ILE A 88 -9.49 -3.58 -7.77
N THR A 89 -10.10 -2.42 -7.48
CA THR A 89 -11.33 -1.98 -8.15
C THR A 89 -11.16 -0.76 -9.06
N SER A 90 -9.95 -0.23 -9.17
CA SER A 90 -9.73 0.97 -9.97
C SER A 90 -8.49 0.85 -10.85
N GLU A 91 -8.41 1.75 -11.83
CA GLU A 91 -7.15 2.05 -12.49
C GLU A 91 -6.20 2.71 -11.49
N PRO A 92 -4.90 2.82 -11.80
CA PRO A 92 -3.97 3.50 -10.88
C PRO A 92 -4.41 4.93 -10.61
N LEU A 93 -4.44 5.31 -9.34
CA LEU A 93 -4.70 6.69 -8.94
C LEU A 93 -3.47 7.55 -9.13
N THR A 94 -2.33 6.99 -8.87
CA THR A 94 -1.00 7.59 -9.02
C THR A 94 0.04 6.49 -8.95
N SER A 95 1.29 6.85 -9.21
CA SER A 95 2.43 5.94 -9.08
C SER A 95 3.47 6.59 -8.19
N LEU A 96 4.10 5.80 -7.34
CA LEU A 96 5.18 6.27 -6.49
C LEU A 96 6.47 6.38 -7.29
N SER A 97 7.29 7.35 -6.93
CA SER A 97 8.65 7.47 -7.49
C SER A 97 9.54 6.36 -6.95
N GLU A 98 10.68 6.14 -7.63
CA GLU A 98 11.67 5.18 -7.14
C GLU A 98 12.16 5.54 -5.74
N LEU A 99 12.34 6.83 -5.45
CA LEU A 99 12.77 7.28 -4.13
C LEU A 99 11.72 6.99 -3.07
N GLU A 100 10.46 7.20 -3.38
CA GLU A 100 9.35 6.89 -2.45
C GLU A 100 9.29 5.40 -2.17
N ILE A 101 9.39 4.58 -3.21
CA ILE A 101 9.40 3.11 -3.07
C ILE A 101 10.59 2.69 -2.21
N ALA A 102 11.79 3.24 -2.46
CA ALA A 102 12.99 2.91 -1.70
C ALA A 102 12.83 3.27 -0.22
N THR A 103 12.17 4.39 0.08
CA THR A 103 11.91 4.80 1.47
C THR A 103 10.95 3.82 2.15
N ILE A 104 9.90 3.42 1.48
CA ILE A 104 8.95 2.43 2.01
C ILE A 104 9.67 1.10 2.25
N GLU A 105 10.50 0.67 1.31
CA GLU A 105 11.30 -0.56 1.48
C GLU A 105 12.19 -0.49 2.71
N ARG A 106 12.85 0.64 2.92
CA ARG A 106 13.71 0.83 4.09
C ARG A 106 12.91 0.70 5.39
N TYR A 107 11.72 1.32 5.44
CA TYR A 107 10.84 1.23 6.60
C TYR A 107 10.37 -0.22 6.82
N MET A 108 10.03 -0.92 5.74
CA MET A 108 9.62 -2.32 5.82
C MET A 108 10.75 -3.21 6.37
N LYS A 109 11.97 -3.02 5.91
CA LYS A 109 13.12 -3.80 6.37
C LYS A 109 13.34 -3.62 7.86
N THR A 110 13.22 -2.40 8.35
CA THR A 110 13.34 -2.10 9.78
C THR A 110 12.20 -2.77 10.55
N LEU A 111 10.98 -2.61 10.07
CA LEU A 111 9.80 -3.13 10.75
C LEU A 111 9.80 -4.66 10.83
N LEU A 112 10.24 -5.31 9.76
CA LEU A 112 10.27 -6.77 9.69
C LEU A 112 11.52 -7.37 10.33
N GLY A 113 12.42 -6.54 10.83
CA GLY A 113 13.62 -7.02 11.51
C GLY A 113 14.76 -7.45 10.58
N PHE A 114 14.68 -7.13 9.29
CA PHE A 114 15.76 -7.42 8.35
C PHE A 114 16.93 -6.46 8.53
N GLU A 115 16.65 -5.28 9.09
CA GLU A 115 17.67 -4.29 9.39
C GLU A 115 17.44 -3.77 10.81
N GLN A 116 18.53 -3.28 11.42
CA GLN A 116 18.46 -2.79 12.79
C GLN A 116 17.57 -1.55 12.88
N TRP A 117 16.74 -1.51 13.92
CA TRP A 117 15.92 -0.35 14.24
C TRP A 117 16.83 0.81 14.62
N VAL A 118 16.68 1.94 13.94
CA VAL A 118 17.42 3.16 14.24
C VAL A 118 16.44 4.16 14.83
N SER A 119 16.67 4.51 16.08
CA SER A 119 15.85 5.49 16.78
C SER A 119 16.28 6.92 16.45
#